data_d639d0653d4b408d109f39de68e8e034
#
_entry.id   d639d0653d4b408d109f39de68e8e034
#
_cell.length_a   1.000
_cell.length_b   1.000
_cell.length_c   1.000
_cell.angle_alpha   90.00
_cell.angle_beta   90.00
_cell.angle_gamma   90.00
#
_symmetry.space_group_name_H-M   'P 1'
#
loop_
_entity.id
_entity.type
_entity.pdbx_description
1 polymer ?
#
loop_
_entity_poly.entity_id
_entity_poly.type
_entity_poly.pdbx_seq_one_letter_code
_entity_poly.pdbx_strand_id
1 'polypeptide(L)'
;ENKDLPADWLKIDPRVQRVVDPRRVAKIANEWNDLYSGTITVSHRVPIFAAISDDATLGEEWVILDGQTRWHALKQVCGKDTTSCTLSAEVYTGLTLKEEAGMFLSLNFRKGVTPLDTFRIALVAGEPWAESIRDISARYRWAVSGTGDGSQRTFQAVAAAKKIILADESGRTLDRVFSVIDAAWPRERDGVCGETLHGIGGLYANNGGLDTAGFVTKLGKIGFNKYYSSVRDTYRAHPTMGLAQAAYVRTVEIYNSGRKFDSGRRIGL
;
A
#
# COMPACT_ATOMS: atom_id res chain seq x y z
N GLU A 1 -24.86 -4.45 16.09
CA GLU A 1 -25.35 -5.32 17.18
C GLU A 1 -24.17 -5.99 17.88
N ASN A 2 -24.22 -6.12 19.21
CA ASN A 2 -23.17 -6.84 19.97
C ASN A 2 -23.60 -8.26 20.24
N LYS A 3 -22.72 -9.23 19.96
CA LYS A 3 -22.95 -10.67 20.14
C LYS A 3 -21.65 -11.36 20.59
N ASP A 4 -21.78 -12.43 21.36
CA ASP A 4 -20.67 -13.36 21.59
C ASP A 4 -20.72 -14.43 20.51
N LEU A 5 -19.67 -14.49 19.67
CA LEU A 5 -19.59 -15.40 18.54
C LEU A 5 -18.58 -16.52 18.79
N PRO A 6 -18.94 -17.77 18.50
CA PRO A 6 -17.99 -18.88 18.52
C PRO A 6 -16.81 -18.63 17.61
N ALA A 7 -15.60 -18.93 18.07
CA ALA A 7 -14.39 -18.72 17.29
C ALA A 7 -14.37 -19.48 15.96
N ASP A 8 -15.08 -20.60 15.87
CA ASP A 8 -15.18 -21.43 14.66
C ASP A 8 -16.06 -20.84 13.57
N TRP A 9 -16.99 -19.97 13.93
CA TRP A 9 -17.85 -19.30 12.93
C TRP A 9 -17.08 -18.21 12.18
N LEU A 10 -16.04 -17.70 12.82
CA LEU A 10 -15.30 -16.54 12.32
C LEU A 10 -14.33 -16.92 11.20
N LYS A 11 -14.32 -16.11 10.14
CA LYS A 11 -13.45 -16.29 8.97
C LYS A 11 -12.64 -15.02 8.69
N ILE A 12 -11.54 -15.21 7.97
CA ILE A 12 -10.72 -14.13 7.43
C ILE A 12 -10.90 -14.08 5.92
N ASP A 13 -11.20 -12.89 5.40
CA ASP A 13 -11.15 -12.64 3.96
C ASP A 13 -9.83 -11.92 3.62
N PRO A 14 -8.91 -12.58 2.89
CA PRO A 14 -7.60 -12.01 2.57
C PRO A 14 -7.66 -10.77 1.68
N ARG A 15 -8.80 -10.50 1.03
CA ARG A 15 -9.00 -9.29 0.21
C ARG A 15 -9.13 -8.03 1.06
N VAL A 16 -9.66 -8.16 2.28
CA VAL A 16 -9.91 -7.04 3.21
C VAL A 16 -9.09 -7.14 4.50
N GLN A 17 -8.19 -8.11 4.59
CA GLN A 17 -7.36 -8.33 5.76
C GLN A 17 -5.86 -8.40 5.39
N ARG A 18 -5.00 -8.20 6.36
CA ARG A 18 -3.55 -8.31 6.24
C ARG A 18 -3.05 -9.65 6.78
N VAL A 19 -1.82 -10.01 6.42
CA VAL A 19 -1.13 -11.16 7.05
C VAL A 19 -0.86 -10.84 8.52
N VAL A 20 -1.16 -11.80 9.39
CA VAL A 20 -0.95 -11.69 10.84
C VAL A 20 0.50 -11.97 11.19
N ASP A 21 1.07 -11.20 12.13
CA ASP A 21 2.36 -11.48 12.72
C ASP A 21 2.23 -12.59 13.79
N PRO A 22 2.82 -13.78 13.57
CA PRO A 22 2.73 -14.91 14.50
C PRO A 22 3.32 -14.60 15.89
N ARG A 23 4.33 -13.72 15.96
CA ARG A 23 4.96 -13.35 17.24
C ARG A 23 3.99 -12.55 18.10
N ARG A 24 3.22 -11.66 17.46
CA ARG A 24 2.19 -10.88 18.14
C ARG A 24 1.04 -11.76 18.61
N VAL A 25 0.65 -12.74 17.80
CA VAL A 25 -0.37 -13.74 18.19
C VAL A 25 0.09 -14.50 19.43
N ALA A 26 1.29 -15.07 19.42
CA ALA A 26 1.85 -15.82 20.53
C ALA A 26 1.94 -14.98 21.82
N LYS A 27 2.36 -13.70 21.70
CA LYS A 27 2.40 -12.80 22.85
C LYS A 27 1.01 -12.61 23.48
N ILE A 28 -0.02 -12.32 22.66
CA ILE A 28 -1.38 -12.14 23.16
C ILE A 28 -1.93 -13.45 23.74
N ALA A 29 -1.64 -14.60 23.11
CA ALA A 29 -2.09 -15.91 23.63
C ALA A 29 -1.50 -16.23 25.00
N ASN A 30 -0.22 -15.95 25.22
CA ASN A 30 0.46 -16.17 26.51
C ASN A 30 -0.06 -15.25 27.65
N GLU A 31 -0.54 -14.08 27.29
CA GLU A 31 -1.07 -13.07 28.22
C GLU A 31 -2.61 -13.02 28.15
N TRP A 32 -3.27 -14.07 27.61
CA TRP A 32 -4.71 -14.06 27.36
C TRP A 32 -5.51 -13.86 28.64
N ASN A 33 -6.46 -12.94 28.59
CA ASN A 33 -7.44 -12.72 29.65
C ASN A 33 -8.77 -12.32 29.01
N ASP A 34 -9.82 -13.10 29.26
CA ASP A 34 -11.14 -12.88 28.68
C ASP A 34 -11.72 -11.51 29.01
N LEU A 35 -11.46 -10.97 30.23
CA LEU A 35 -11.94 -9.65 30.64
C LEU A 35 -11.32 -8.51 29.83
N TYR A 36 -10.13 -8.70 29.29
CA TYR A 36 -9.38 -7.68 28.55
C TYR A 36 -9.25 -7.97 27.05
N SER A 37 -9.89 -9.04 26.57
CA SER A 37 -9.85 -9.40 25.15
C SER A 37 -10.46 -8.33 24.24
N GLY A 38 -11.40 -7.56 24.78
CA GLY A 38 -12.11 -6.49 24.06
C GLY A 38 -13.01 -7.02 22.93
N THR A 39 -13.80 -6.14 22.35
CA THR A 39 -14.73 -6.46 21.26
C THR A 39 -14.00 -6.48 19.93
N ILE A 40 -14.27 -7.50 19.07
CA ILE A 40 -13.85 -7.54 17.66
C ILE A 40 -14.94 -6.92 16.79
N THR A 41 -14.61 -6.54 15.55
CA THR A 41 -15.58 -6.08 14.55
C THR A 41 -15.76 -7.12 13.45
N VAL A 42 -17.00 -7.48 13.17
CA VAL A 42 -17.35 -8.57 12.26
C VAL A 42 -18.40 -8.12 11.25
N SER A 43 -18.24 -8.50 9.98
CA SER A 43 -19.27 -8.44 8.95
C SER A 43 -20.01 -9.76 8.87
N HIS A 44 -21.31 -9.72 9.00
CA HIS A 44 -22.19 -10.85 8.77
C HIS A 44 -22.71 -10.78 7.32
N ARG A 45 -22.17 -11.63 6.47
CA ARG A 45 -22.56 -11.77 5.07
C ARG A 45 -23.64 -12.81 4.95
N VAL A 46 -24.83 -12.38 4.56
CA VAL A 46 -25.95 -13.27 4.27
C VAL A 46 -26.06 -13.40 2.75
N PRO A 47 -26.01 -14.61 2.16
CA PRO A 47 -26.20 -14.78 0.73
C PRO A 47 -27.58 -14.30 0.30
N ILE A 48 -27.64 -13.64 -0.86
CA ILE A 48 -28.90 -13.13 -1.43
C ILE A 48 -29.93 -14.26 -1.59
N PHE A 49 -29.52 -15.50 -1.82
CA PHE A 49 -30.38 -16.67 -1.94
C PHE A 49 -30.88 -17.23 -0.60
N ALA A 50 -30.16 -17.02 0.50
CA ALA A 50 -30.61 -17.44 1.84
C ALA A 50 -31.80 -16.59 2.33
N ALA A 51 -32.00 -15.39 1.81
CA ALA A 51 -33.16 -14.56 2.09
C ALA A 51 -34.45 -15.07 1.43
N ILE A 52 -34.36 -16.07 0.54
CA ILE A 52 -35.49 -16.62 -0.25
C ILE A 52 -35.80 -18.08 0.15
N SER A 53 -34.90 -18.77 0.85
CA SER A 53 -35.07 -20.16 1.30
C SER A 53 -35.17 -20.21 2.82
N ASP A 54 -36.10 -21.06 3.33
CA ASP A 54 -36.21 -21.32 4.78
C ASP A 54 -35.00 -22.05 5.37
N ASP A 55 -34.01 -22.40 4.56
CA ASP A 55 -32.75 -23.02 5.00
C ASP A 55 -31.68 -21.93 5.29
N ALA A 56 -31.81 -21.33 6.45
CA ALA A 56 -30.96 -20.23 6.95
C ALA A 56 -29.47 -20.59 7.16
N THR A 57 -29.07 -21.83 6.90
CA THR A 57 -27.70 -22.31 7.16
C THR A 57 -26.79 -22.30 5.93
N LEU A 58 -27.37 -22.14 4.74
CA LEU A 58 -26.61 -22.14 3.48
C LEU A 58 -25.91 -20.82 3.23
N GLY A 59 -24.68 -20.73 3.69
CA GLY A 59 -23.71 -19.75 3.19
C GLY A 59 -23.53 -18.49 4.03
N GLU A 60 -24.03 -18.41 5.25
CA GLU A 60 -23.69 -17.30 6.15
C GLU A 60 -22.19 -17.28 6.44
N GLU A 61 -21.60 -16.10 6.34
CA GLU A 61 -20.19 -15.90 6.68
C GLU A 61 -20.02 -14.78 7.70
N TRP A 62 -19.24 -15.07 8.73
CA TRP A 62 -18.87 -14.12 9.78
C TRP A 62 -17.43 -13.69 9.57
N VAL A 63 -17.21 -12.57 8.87
CA VAL A 63 -15.91 -12.11 8.43
C VAL A 63 -15.37 -11.06 9.39
N ILE A 64 -14.20 -11.32 9.96
CA ILE A 64 -13.55 -10.38 10.89
C ILE A 64 -13.04 -9.16 10.12
N LEU A 65 -13.43 -7.95 10.54
CA LEU A 65 -12.93 -6.67 10.03
C LEU A 65 -11.84 -6.07 10.94
N ASP A 66 -11.98 -6.15 12.27
CA ASP A 66 -10.90 -5.86 13.23
C ASP A 66 -10.86 -6.93 14.32
N GLY A 67 -9.67 -7.19 14.86
CA GLY A 67 -9.45 -8.16 15.94
C GLY A 67 -8.88 -9.50 15.49
N GLN A 68 -8.46 -9.65 14.24
CA GLN A 68 -7.88 -10.87 13.68
C GLN A 68 -6.75 -11.47 14.56
N THR A 69 -5.86 -10.64 15.10
CA THR A 69 -4.77 -11.11 15.97
C THR A 69 -5.32 -11.73 17.28
N ARG A 70 -6.39 -11.14 17.84
CA ARG A 70 -7.05 -11.64 19.05
C ARG A 70 -7.76 -12.96 18.78
N TRP A 71 -8.43 -13.09 17.66
CA TRP A 71 -9.05 -14.35 17.24
C TRP A 71 -8.02 -15.48 17.07
N HIS A 72 -6.90 -15.23 16.41
CA HIS A 72 -5.82 -16.22 16.30
C HIS A 72 -5.23 -16.58 17.68
N ALA A 73 -5.09 -15.60 18.58
CA ALA A 73 -4.60 -15.86 19.93
C ALA A 73 -5.60 -16.72 20.74
N LEU A 74 -6.89 -16.41 20.68
CA LEU A 74 -7.93 -17.22 21.30
C LEU A 74 -7.89 -18.67 20.79
N LYS A 75 -7.78 -18.88 19.48
CA LYS A 75 -7.67 -20.24 18.92
C LYS A 75 -6.44 -20.99 19.42
N GLN A 76 -5.33 -20.32 19.71
CA GLN A 76 -4.17 -20.95 20.34
C GLN A 76 -4.44 -21.31 21.81
N VAL A 77 -5.14 -20.48 22.55
CA VAL A 77 -5.51 -20.73 23.96
C VAL A 77 -6.49 -21.89 24.06
N CYS A 78 -7.50 -21.93 23.21
CA CYS A 78 -8.53 -22.98 23.20
C CYS A 78 -8.01 -24.33 22.69
N GLY A 79 -6.92 -24.35 21.94
CA GLY A 79 -6.36 -25.56 21.38
C GLY A 79 -7.29 -26.24 20.36
N LYS A 80 -7.71 -27.49 20.63
CA LYS A 80 -8.55 -28.27 19.73
C LYS A 80 -10.05 -28.02 19.91
N ASP A 81 -10.46 -27.51 21.06
CA ASP A 81 -11.88 -27.23 21.37
C ASP A 81 -12.15 -25.73 21.19
N THR A 82 -12.33 -25.31 19.95
CA THR A 82 -12.65 -23.92 19.59
C THR A 82 -14.15 -23.62 19.60
N THR A 83 -14.99 -24.64 19.75
CA THR A 83 -16.45 -24.47 19.76
C THR A 83 -16.99 -23.83 21.03
N SER A 84 -16.32 -24.08 22.16
CA SER A 84 -16.65 -23.48 23.47
C SER A 84 -16.08 -22.07 23.65
N CYS A 85 -15.20 -21.63 22.76
CA CYS A 85 -14.50 -20.35 22.86
C CYS A 85 -15.23 -19.28 22.06
N THR A 86 -15.62 -18.21 22.73
CA THR A 86 -16.35 -17.10 22.12
C THR A 86 -15.55 -15.80 22.17
N LEU A 87 -15.83 -14.89 21.24
CA LEU A 87 -15.35 -13.50 21.25
C LEU A 87 -16.55 -12.56 21.21
N SER A 88 -16.49 -11.55 22.04
CA SER A 88 -17.44 -10.44 21.95
C SER A 88 -17.22 -9.69 20.64
N ALA A 89 -18.28 -9.52 19.87
CA ALA A 89 -18.22 -8.96 18.53
C ALA A 89 -19.26 -7.85 18.33
N GLU A 90 -18.83 -6.76 17.72
CA GLU A 90 -19.72 -5.78 17.11
C GLU A 90 -20.02 -6.21 15.67
N VAL A 91 -21.26 -6.56 15.40
CA VAL A 91 -21.70 -7.19 14.15
C VAL A 91 -22.39 -6.17 13.25
N TYR A 92 -21.92 -6.10 12.01
CA TYR A 92 -22.50 -5.34 10.90
C TYR A 92 -23.03 -6.31 9.86
N THR A 93 -24.28 -6.12 9.41
CA THR A 93 -24.93 -6.99 8.42
C THR A 93 -25.16 -6.24 7.12
N GLY A 94 -25.00 -6.94 5.99
CA GLY A 94 -25.34 -6.40 4.67
C GLY A 94 -24.28 -5.46 4.07
N LEU A 95 -23.06 -5.47 4.59
CA LEU A 95 -21.95 -4.70 4.01
C LEU A 95 -21.54 -5.32 2.67
N THR A 96 -21.30 -4.46 1.69
CA THR A 96 -20.58 -4.83 0.47
C THR A 96 -19.08 -4.99 0.75
N LEU A 97 -18.37 -5.73 -0.10
CA LEU A 97 -16.90 -5.89 0.02
C LEU A 97 -16.17 -4.54 0.05
N LYS A 98 -16.67 -3.56 -0.69
CA LYS A 98 -16.14 -2.18 -0.70
C LYS A 98 -16.29 -1.49 0.66
N GLU A 99 -17.45 -1.64 1.29
CA GLU A 99 -17.71 -1.05 2.62
C GLU A 99 -16.90 -1.75 3.71
N GLU A 100 -16.75 -3.08 3.64
CA GLU A 100 -15.87 -3.83 4.54
C GLU A 100 -14.42 -3.36 4.46
N ALA A 101 -13.90 -3.17 3.24
CA ALA A 101 -12.56 -2.66 3.01
C ALA A 101 -12.40 -1.22 3.55
N GLY A 102 -13.39 -0.35 3.33
CA GLY A 102 -13.41 1.01 3.88
C GLY A 102 -13.40 1.01 5.41
N MET A 103 -14.22 0.14 6.04
CA MET A 103 -14.27 -0.03 7.48
C MET A 103 -12.95 -0.54 8.05
N PHE A 104 -12.33 -1.54 7.41
CA PHE A 104 -11.00 -2.02 7.81
C PHE A 104 -9.97 -0.90 7.81
N LEU A 105 -9.92 -0.07 6.76
CA LEU A 105 -8.99 1.06 6.67
C LEU A 105 -9.22 2.07 7.80
N SER A 106 -10.49 2.37 8.09
CA SER A 106 -10.87 3.30 9.16
C SER A 106 -10.46 2.80 10.55
N LEU A 107 -10.80 1.55 10.87
CA LEU A 107 -10.51 0.93 12.17
C LEU A 107 -9.00 0.76 12.42
N ASN A 108 -8.23 0.55 11.35
CA ASN A 108 -6.79 0.30 11.44
C ASN A 108 -5.93 1.54 11.15
N PHE A 109 -6.51 2.72 10.98
CA PHE A 109 -5.78 3.96 10.68
C PHE A 109 -4.62 4.23 11.66
N ARG A 110 -4.75 3.85 12.93
CA ARG A 110 -3.74 4.03 13.98
C ARG A 110 -2.80 2.83 14.18
N LYS A 111 -3.00 1.72 13.48
CA LYS A 111 -2.32 0.43 13.78
C LYS A 111 -1.28 0.02 12.73
N GLY A 112 -0.50 0.92 12.19
CA GLY A 112 0.70 0.57 11.40
C GLY A 112 0.47 -0.51 10.33
N VAL A 113 -0.56 -0.38 9.50
CA VAL A 113 -0.75 -1.22 8.31
C VAL A 113 0.37 -0.87 7.32
N THR A 114 0.95 -1.88 6.66
CA THR A 114 2.00 -1.60 5.68
C THR A 114 1.44 -0.81 4.50
N PRO A 115 2.25 0.04 3.82
CA PRO A 115 1.78 0.75 2.63
C PRO A 115 1.23 -0.17 1.54
N LEU A 116 1.77 -1.39 1.40
CA LEU A 116 1.30 -2.39 0.44
C LEU A 116 -0.08 -2.93 0.81
N ASP A 117 -0.29 -3.29 2.08
CA ASP A 117 -1.59 -3.78 2.53
C ASP A 117 -2.65 -2.66 2.44
N THR A 118 -2.27 -1.44 2.85
CA THR A 118 -3.14 -0.25 2.69
C THR A 118 -3.56 -0.07 1.23
N PHE A 119 -2.63 -0.23 0.27
CA PHE A 119 -2.92 -0.09 -1.15
C PHE A 119 -3.89 -1.16 -1.66
N ARG A 120 -3.64 -2.44 -1.33
CA ARG A 120 -4.51 -3.54 -1.76
C ARG A 120 -5.94 -3.35 -1.26
N ILE A 121 -6.09 -2.99 0.01
CA ILE A 121 -7.40 -2.80 0.61
C ILE A 121 -8.06 -1.52 0.07
N ALA A 122 -7.28 -0.46 -0.18
CA ALA A 122 -7.77 0.76 -0.80
C ALA A 122 -8.30 0.52 -2.23
N LEU A 123 -7.68 -0.38 -3.01
CA LEU A 123 -8.21 -0.80 -4.30
C LEU A 123 -9.58 -1.47 -4.18
N VAL A 124 -9.77 -2.36 -3.20
CA VAL A 124 -11.06 -3.00 -2.93
C VAL A 124 -12.10 -1.98 -2.47
N ALA A 125 -11.67 -1.00 -1.65
CA ALA A 125 -12.50 0.11 -1.20
C ALA A 125 -12.85 1.11 -2.33
N GLY A 126 -12.18 1.02 -3.50
CA GLY A 126 -12.37 1.93 -4.62
C GLY A 126 -11.86 3.34 -4.32
N GLU A 127 -10.75 3.43 -3.58
CA GLU A 127 -10.09 4.70 -3.28
C GLU A 127 -9.46 5.30 -4.54
N PRO A 128 -9.81 6.53 -4.94
CA PRO A 128 -9.36 7.13 -6.21
C PRO A 128 -7.83 7.17 -6.37
N TRP A 129 -7.10 7.42 -5.28
CA TRP A 129 -5.64 7.46 -5.32
C TRP A 129 -5.03 6.09 -5.64
N ALA A 130 -5.63 5.01 -5.16
CA ALA A 130 -5.14 3.65 -5.39
C ALA A 130 -5.43 3.21 -6.83
N GLU A 131 -6.62 3.51 -7.34
CA GLU A 131 -7.00 3.28 -8.73
C GLU A 131 -6.09 4.05 -9.69
N SER A 132 -5.81 5.34 -9.41
CA SER A 132 -4.89 6.15 -10.21
C SER A 132 -3.48 5.55 -10.27
N ILE A 133 -2.92 5.08 -9.14
CA ILE A 133 -1.61 4.43 -9.13
C ILE A 133 -1.63 3.14 -9.98
N ARG A 134 -2.66 2.29 -9.82
CA ARG A 134 -2.83 1.06 -10.61
C ARG A 134 -2.86 1.37 -12.10
N ASP A 135 -3.73 2.29 -12.52
CA ASP A 135 -4.00 2.56 -13.92
C ASP A 135 -2.80 3.24 -14.62
N ILE A 136 -2.13 4.16 -13.91
CA ILE A 136 -0.93 4.81 -14.44
C ILE A 136 0.21 3.80 -14.54
N SER A 137 0.51 3.04 -13.50
CA SER A 137 1.61 2.08 -13.52
C SER A 137 1.43 1.00 -14.59
N ALA A 138 0.20 0.52 -14.78
CA ALA A 138 -0.13 -0.51 -15.78
C ALA A 138 0.19 -0.09 -17.22
N ARG A 139 0.07 1.21 -17.57
CA ARG A 139 0.44 1.74 -18.91
C ARG A 139 1.91 1.46 -19.25
N TYR A 140 2.77 1.41 -18.25
CA TYR A 140 4.21 1.18 -18.37
C TYR A 140 4.62 -0.26 -17.99
N ARG A 141 3.64 -1.18 -17.92
CA ARG A 141 3.84 -2.58 -17.52
C ARG A 141 4.45 -2.73 -16.13
N TRP A 142 4.01 -1.88 -15.20
CA TRP A 142 4.34 -1.99 -13.79
C TRP A 142 3.08 -2.29 -12.98
N ALA A 143 3.24 -3.05 -11.91
CA ALA A 143 2.21 -3.29 -10.90
C ALA A 143 2.79 -3.11 -9.50
N VAL A 144 1.94 -2.74 -8.56
CA VAL A 144 2.31 -2.81 -7.15
C VAL A 144 2.49 -4.26 -6.75
N SER A 145 3.51 -4.58 -5.98
CA SER A 145 3.82 -5.95 -5.56
C SER A 145 2.59 -6.65 -4.95
N GLY A 146 2.28 -7.82 -5.48
CA GLY A 146 1.12 -8.63 -5.07
C GLY A 146 -0.24 -8.21 -5.65
N THR A 147 -0.27 -7.30 -6.65
CA THR A 147 -1.53 -6.92 -7.36
C THR A 147 -1.47 -7.16 -8.88
N GLY A 148 -0.28 -7.50 -9.43
CA GLY A 148 -0.10 -7.79 -10.85
C GLY A 148 -0.43 -9.23 -11.21
N ASP A 149 -0.58 -9.48 -12.50
CA ASP A 149 -0.85 -10.80 -13.11
C ASP A 149 0.41 -11.67 -13.32
N GLY A 150 1.56 -11.23 -12.84
CA GLY A 150 2.85 -11.91 -12.97
C GLY A 150 3.62 -11.61 -14.26
N SER A 151 3.01 -10.99 -15.28
CA SER A 151 3.68 -10.56 -16.52
C SER A 151 4.36 -9.19 -16.38
N GLN A 152 3.99 -8.43 -15.37
CA GLN A 152 4.42 -7.06 -15.14
C GLN A 152 5.64 -7.00 -14.22
N ARG A 153 6.45 -5.95 -14.40
CA ARG A 153 7.44 -5.55 -13.38
C ARG A 153 6.71 -5.09 -12.13
N THR A 154 7.25 -5.34 -10.96
CA THR A 154 6.59 -4.96 -9.70
C THR A 154 7.39 -3.94 -8.90
N PHE A 155 6.69 -3.10 -8.13
CA PHE A 155 7.30 -2.15 -7.21
C PHE A 155 6.59 -2.14 -5.84
N GLN A 156 7.30 -1.68 -4.82
CA GLN A 156 6.81 -1.61 -3.44
C GLN A 156 6.69 -0.18 -2.90
N ALA A 157 7.18 0.81 -3.64
CA ALA A 157 7.28 2.20 -3.19
C ALA A 157 5.93 2.96 -3.23
N VAL A 158 4.87 2.31 -2.75
CA VAL A 158 3.49 2.81 -2.77
C VAL A 158 3.34 4.13 -2.02
N ALA A 159 4.02 4.28 -0.87
CA ALA A 159 3.93 5.51 -0.09
C ALA A 159 4.44 6.74 -0.86
N ALA A 160 5.51 6.56 -1.66
CA ALA A 160 6.03 7.61 -2.52
C ALA A 160 5.08 7.93 -3.68
N ALA A 161 4.53 6.90 -4.34
CA ALA A 161 3.54 7.06 -5.41
C ALA A 161 2.27 7.75 -4.90
N LYS A 162 1.75 7.35 -3.73
CA LYS A 162 0.60 7.98 -3.08
C LYS A 162 0.85 9.46 -2.81
N LYS A 163 2.02 9.81 -2.29
CA LYS A 163 2.39 11.21 -2.04
C LYS A 163 2.34 12.06 -3.32
N ILE A 164 2.80 11.51 -4.45
CA ILE A 164 2.76 12.21 -5.75
C ILE A 164 1.32 12.41 -6.20
N ILE A 165 0.47 11.38 -6.12
CA ILE A 165 -0.95 11.47 -6.52
C ILE A 165 -1.71 12.46 -5.64
N LEU A 166 -1.50 12.47 -4.33
CA LEU A 166 -2.16 13.41 -3.42
C LEU A 166 -1.71 14.86 -3.63
N ALA A 167 -0.51 15.09 -4.17
CA ALA A 167 -0.02 16.42 -4.54
C ALA A 167 -0.49 16.88 -5.93
N ASP A 168 -0.80 15.93 -6.81
CA ASP A 168 -1.33 16.19 -8.17
C ASP A 168 -2.40 15.14 -8.50
N GLU A 169 -3.63 15.43 -8.09
CA GLU A 169 -4.80 14.54 -8.29
C GLU A 169 -5.11 14.25 -9.76
N SER A 170 -4.60 15.06 -10.67
CA SER A 170 -4.71 14.79 -12.11
C SER A 170 -3.90 13.57 -12.57
N GLY A 171 -2.95 13.11 -11.74
CA GLY A 171 -2.05 12.00 -12.02
C GLY A 171 -0.95 12.28 -13.05
N ARG A 172 -0.89 13.48 -13.62
CA ARG A 172 0.07 13.84 -14.68
C ARG A 172 1.51 13.73 -14.22
N THR A 173 1.78 14.14 -12.98
CA THR A 173 3.14 14.05 -12.40
C THR A 173 3.58 12.61 -12.27
N LEU A 174 2.73 11.72 -11.75
CA LEU A 174 3.07 10.31 -11.62
C LEU A 174 3.22 9.64 -12.99
N ASP A 175 2.33 9.91 -13.94
CA ASP A 175 2.41 9.41 -15.31
C ASP A 175 3.75 9.80 -15.97
N ARG A 176 4.16 11.08 -15.83
CA ARG A 176 5.44 11.57 -16.33
C ARG A 176 6.63 10.88 -15.65
N VAL A 177 6.57 10.61 -14.36
CA VAL A 177 7.63 9.87 -13.65
C VAL A 177 7.80 8.47 -14.23
N PHE A 178 6.72 7.73 -14.42
CA PHE A 178 6.77 6.40 -15.03
C PHE A 178 7.28 6.44 -16.47
N SER A 179 6.82 7.42 -17.26
CA SER A 179 7.30 7.64 -18.64
C SER A 179 8.81 7.85 -18.69
N VAL A 180 9.35 8.69 -17.79
CA VAL A 180 10.81 8.96 -17.73
C VAL A 180 11.59 7.72 -17.31
N ILE A 181 11.11 6.99 -16.31
CA ILE A 181 11.77 5.76 -15.84
C ILE A 181 11.79 4.70 -16.94
N ASP A 182 10.66 4.49 -17.61
CA ASP A 182 10.55 3.49 -18.67
C ASP A 182 11.42 3.85 -19.89
N ALA A 183 11.48 5.13 -20.26
CA ALA A 183 12.31 5.60 -21.35
C ALA A 183 13.81 5.60 -21.03
N ALA A 184 14.20 5.93 -19.80
CA ALA A 184 15.59 5.96 -19.38
C ALA A 184 16.17 4.56 -19.12
N TRP A 185 15.35 3.67 -18.56
CA TRP A 185 15.77 2.33 -18.09
C TRP A 185 14.75 1.24 -18.46
N PRO A 186 14.50 0.98 -19.73
CA PRO A 186 13.37 0.14 -20.20
C PRO A 186 13.45 -1.32 -19.77
N ARG A 187 14.64 -1.80 -19.39
CA ARG A 187 14.86 -3.20 -18.96
C ARG A 187 15.10 -3.34 -17.46
N GLU A 188 15.10 -2.23 -16.73
CA GLU A 188 15.39 -2.24 -15.29
C GLU A 188 14.16 -2.73 -14.52
N ARG A 189 14.36 -3.72 -13.65
CA ARG A 189 13.29 -4.29 -12.83
C ARG A 189 13.04 -3.51 -11.54
N ASP A 190 14.07 -2.82 -11.05
CA ASP A 190 14.04 -2.06 -9.80
C ASP A 190 13.92 -0.55 -10.05
N GLY A 191 13.69 -0.14 -11.31
CA GLY A 191 13.64 1.26 -11.72
C GLY A 191 12.59 2.10 -10.97
N VAL A 192 11.46 1.50 -10.57
CA VAL A 192 10.43 2.17 -9.77
C VAL A 192 10.67 1.85 -8.29
N CYS A 193 11.38 2.72 -7.61
CA CYS A 193 11.67 2.64 -6.18
C CYS A 193 11.43 4.00 -5.49
N GLY A 194 11.60 4.05 -4.17
CA GLY A 194 11.40 5.29 -3.40
C GLY A 194 12.28 6.43 -3.89
N GLU A 195 13.53 6.15 -4.21
CA GLU A 195 14.53 7.11 -4.67
C GLU A 195 14.14 7.74 -6.02
N THR A 196 13.70 6.94 -6.97
CA THR A 196 13.28 7.43 -8.29
C THR A 196 11.97 8.22 -8.22
N LEU A 197 10.98 7.71 -7.46
CA LEU A 197 9.70 8.38 -7.29
C LEU A 197 9.87 9.73 -6.58
N HIS A 198 10.65 9.80 -5.50
CA HIS A 198 10.90 11.06 -4.80
C HIS A 198 11.76 12.02 -5.62
N GLY A 199 12.81 11.53 -6.28
CA GLY A 199 13.71 12.36 -7.05
C GLY A 199 13.05 12.94 -8.29
N ILE A 200 12.57 12.08 -9.18
CA ILE A 200 11.95 12.48 -10.45
C ILE A 200 10.58 13.14 -10.20
N GLY A 201 9.79 12.59 -9.25
CA GLY A 201 8.51 13.17 -8.86
C GLY A 201 8.66 14.58 -8.30
N GLY A 202 9.61 14.79 -7.40
CA GLY A 202 9.93 16.12 -6.86
C GLY A 202 10.40 17.10 -7.94
N LEU A 203 11.21 16.62 -8.90
CA LEU A 203 11.65 17.44 -10.02
C LEU A 203 10.45 17.98 -10.82
N TYR A 204 9.50 17.13 -11.18
CA TYR A 204 8.34 17.53 -11.99
C TYR A 204 7.25 18.27 -11.19
N ALA A 205 7.11 17.98 -9.92
CA ALA A 205 6.14 18.68 -9.07
C ALA A 205 6.53 20.14 -8.82
N ASN A 206 7.83 20.42 -8.71
CA ASN A 206 8.32 21.74 -8.34
C ASN A 206 8.75 22.61 -9.55
N ASN A 207 8.81 22.06 -10.75
CA ASN A 207 9.34 22.76 -11.90
C ASN A 207 8.50 22.54 -13.16
N GLY A 208 8.08 23.62 -13.80
CA GLY A 208 7.44 23.60 -15.12
C GLY A 208 8.45 23.64 -16.27
N GLY A 209 8.00 23.30 -17.48
CA GLY A 209 8.77 23.52 -18.72
C GLY A 209 10.08 22.74 -18.84
N LEU A 210 10.20 21.61 -18.18
CA LEU A 210 11.43 20.80 -18.15
C LEU A 210 11.71 20.15 -19.52
N ASP A 211 13.00 20.12 -19.91
CA ASP A 211 13.50 19.34 -21.04
C ASP A 211 13.54 17.85 -20.67
N THR A 212 12.41 17.18 -20.86
CA THR A 212 12.25 15.75 -20.54
C THR A 212 13.15 14.87 -21.41
N ALA A 213 13.29 15.15 -22.71
CA ALA A 213 14.09 14.33 -23.62
C ALA A 213 15.58 14.37 -23.28
N GLY A 214 16.10 15.57 -23.02
CA GLY A 214 17.50 15.73 -22.55
C GLY A 214 17.73 15.08 -21.19
N PHE A 215 16.75 15.12 -20.29
CA PHE A 215 16.84 14.50 -18.98
C PHE A 215 16.83 12.96 -19.08
N VAL A 216 15.94 12.35 -19.86
CA VAL A 216 15.90 10.91 -20.14
C VAL A 216 17.25 10.44 -20.69
N THR A 217 17.82 11.19 -21.64
CA THR A 217 19.15 10.86 -22.22
C THR A 217 20.25 10.86 -21.14
N LYS A 218 20.24 11.80 -20.20
CA LYS A 218 21.21 11.85 -19.11
C LYS A 218 21.05 10.68 -18.14
N LEU A 219 19.82 10.40 -17.75
CA LEU A 219 19.50 9.25 -16.88
C LEU A 219 19.93 7.92 -17.53
N GLY A 220 19.64 7.73 -18.80
CA GLY A 220 20.03 6.53 -19.56
C GLY A 220 21.54 6.36 -19.61
N LYS A 221 22.31 7.45 -19.83
CA LYS A 221 23.79 7.41 -19.82
C LYS A 221 24.37 7.05 -18.45
N ILE A 222 23.77 7.54 -17.37
CA ILE A 222 24.22 7.26 -15.99
C ILE A 222 23.90 5.80 -15.64
N GLY A 223 22.76 5.27 -16.07
CA GLY A 223 22.22 3.98 -15.67
C GLY A 223 21.59 3.98 -14.27
N PHE A 224 20.64 3.07 -14.07
CA PHE A 224 19.86 3.01 -12.81
C PHE A 224 20.73 2.78 -11.57
N ASN A 225 21.62 1.78 -11.58
CA ASN A 225 22.43 1.43 -10.41
C ASN A 225 23.30 2.61 -9.94
N LYS A 226 23.88 3.36 -10.89
CA LYS A 226 24.70 4.52 -10.56
C LYS A 226 23.86 5.71 -10.07
N TYR A 227 22.66 5.90 -10.63
CA TYR A 227 21.69 6.86 -10.11
C TYR A 227 21.34 6.52 -8.66
N TYR A 228 20.88 5.28 -8.42
CA TYR A 228 20.47 4.80 -7.11
C TYR A 228 21.60 4.94 -6.05
N SER A 229 22.79 4.46 -6.37
CA SER A 229 23.95 4.59 -5.47
C SER A 229 24.26 6.06 -5.16
N SER A 230 24.23 6.95 -6.17
CA SER A 230 24.52 8.37 -5.96
C SER A 230 23.51 9.08 -5.05
N VAL A 231 22.22 8.68 -5.09
CA VAL A 231 21.22 9.18 -4.13
C VAL A 231 21.54 8.72 -2.71
N ARG A 232 21.89 7.44 -2.54
CA ARG A 232 22.29 6.89 -1.25
C ARG A 232 23.56 7.52 -0.68
N ASP A 233 24.52 7.81 -1.53
CA ASP A 233 25.75 8.51 -1.13
C ASP A 233 25.48 9.96 -0.71
N THR A 234 24.61 10.68 -1.43
CA THR A 234 24.15 12.02 -1.03
C THR A 234 23.45 11.96 0.33
N TYR A 235 22.58 10.98 0.55
CA TYR A 235 21.90 10.79 1.84
C TYR A 235 22.88 10.53 2.99
N ARG A 236 23.88 9.66 2.77
CA ARG A 236 24.92 9.35 3.79
C ARG A 236 25.83 10.54 4.10
N ALA A 237 26.16 11.34 3.07
CA ALA A 237 27.01 12.53 3.23
C ALA A 237 26.30 13.66 4.00
N HIS A 238 24.97 13.65 4.08
CA HIS A 238 24.17 14.69 4.72
C HIS A 238 23.18 14.08 5.72
N PRO A 239 23.61 13.72 6.95
CA PRO A 239 22.79 12.98 7.93
C PRO A 239 21.51 13.69 8.36
N THR A 240 21.42 15.01 8.22
CA THR A 240 20.23 15.82 8.54
C THR A 240 19.21 15.84 7.39
N MET A 241 19.60 15.36 6.21
CA MET A 241 18.76 15.33 5.02
C MET A 241 17.97 14.02 4.97
N GLY A 242 16.66 14.08 4.78
CA GLY A 242 15.83 12.89 4.52
C GLY A 242 16.12 12.29 3.15
N LEU A 243 15.90 10.97 3.00
CA LEU A 243 16.15 10.26 1.73
C LEU A 243 15.39 10.87 0.54
N ALA A 244 14.15 11.32 0.74
CA ALA A 244 13.36 11.98 -0.31
C ALA A 244 14.03 13.28 -0.78
N GLN A 245 14.59 14.07 0.13
CA GLN A 245 15.30 15.29 -0.18
C GLN A 245 16.62 15.00 -0.88
N ALA A 246 17.38 14.00 -0.43
CA ALA A 246 18.63 13.58 -1.10
C ALA A 246 18.36 13.12 -2.54
N ALA A 247 17.26 12.38 -2.76
CA ALA A 247 16.82 11.96 -4.09
C ALA A 247 16.49 13.17 -4.99
N TYR A 248 15.76 14.14 -4.44
CA TYR A 248 15.43 15.39 -5.17
C TYR A 248 16.70 16.15 -5.55
N VAL A 249 17.56 16.47 -4.58
CA VAL A 249 18.83 17.20 -4.80
C VAL A 249 19.66 16.51 -5.89
N ARG A 250 19.87 15.19 -5.76
CA ARG A 250 20.68 14.45 -6.74
C ARG A 250 20.05 14.45 -8.13
N THR A 251 18.73 14.36 -8.22
CA THR A 251 18.01 14.40 -9.49
C THR A 251 18.15 15.78 -10.16
N VAL A 252 18.04 16.86 -9.40
CA VAL A 252 18.27 18.24 -9.88
C VAL A 252 19.69 18.43 -10.39
N GLU A 253 20.70 17.93 -9.68
CA GLU A 253 22.10 17.99 -10.13
C GLU A 253 22.29 17.26 -11.47
N ILE A 254 21.72 16.08 -11.64
CA ILE A 254 21.77 15.32 -12.89
C ILE A 254 21.05 16.10 -14.01
N TYR A 255 19.87 16.64 -13.73
CA TYR A 255 19.14 17.47 -14.68
C TYR A 255 19.97 18.67 -15.15
N ASN A 256 20.63 19.34 -14.21
CA ASN A 256 21.45 20.52 -14.45
C ASN A 256 22.82 20.21 -15.08
N SER A 257 23.30 18.97 -15.03
CA SER A 257 24.64 18.63 -15.53
C SER A 257 24.81 19.03 -17.01
N GLY A 258 25.92 19.71 -17.32
CA GLY A 258 26.21 20.21 -18.68
C GLY A 258 25.37 21.42 -19.13
N ARG A 259 24.53 21.99 -18.27
CA ARG A 259 23.78 23.23 -18.55
C ARG A 259 24.57 24.44 -18.06
N LYS A 260 24.68 25.47 -18.92
CA LYS A 260 25.33 26.74 -18.51
C LYS A 260 24.47 27.43 -17.44
N PHE A 261 25.11 28.13 -16.51
CA PHE A 261 24.44 28.80 -15.38
C PHE A 261 23.42 29.83 -15.87
N ASP A 262 23.73 30.56 -16.94
CA ASP A 262 22.91 31.67 -17.47
C ASP A 262 21.89 31.25 -18.56
N SER A 263 21.69 29.94 -18.77
CA SER A 263 20.85 29.45 -19.88
C SER A 263 19.33 29.57 -19.64
N GLY A 264 18.88 30.02 -18.48
CA GLY A 264 17.47 29.99 -18.08
C GLY A 264 16.84 28.58 -18.00
N ARG A 265 17.63 27.54 -18.33
CA ARG A 265 17.21 26.12 -18.34
C ARG A 265 17.70 25.36 -17.10
N ARG A 266 18.45 26.02 -16.25
CA ARG A 266 18.93 25.46 -15.00
C ARG A 266 17.91 25.74 -13.90
N ILE A 267 17.61 24.74 -13.09
CA ILE A 267 16.69 24.87 -11.96
C ILE A 267 17.47 25.05 -10.66
N GLY A 268 16.92 25.83 -9.74
CA GLY A 268 17.43 26.00 -8.39
C GLY A 268 17.16 24.75 -7.51
N LEU A 269 17.95 24.61 -6.45
CA LEU A 269 17.74 23.62 -5.39
C LEU A 269 16.85 24.19 -4.30
#